data_0fd4eace6c915605475e9836cfc89e6f
#
_entry.id   0fd4eace6c915605475e9836cfc89e6f
#
_cell.length_a   1.000
_cell.length_b   1.000
_cell.length_c   1.000
_cell.angle_alpha   90.00
_cell.angle_beta   90.00
_cell.angle_gamma   90.00
#
_symmetry.space_group_name_H-M   'P 1'
#
loop_
_entity.id
_entity.type
_entity.pdbx_description
1 polymer ?
#
loop_
_entity_poly.entity_id
_entity_poly.type
_entity_poly.pdbx_seq_one_letter_code
_entity_poly.pdbx_strand_id
1 'polypeptide(L)'
;ARQGSTRAPQWTHGGIVFAPKPRSYRYTLNKKVRRLAMKSALSSKVLDNELVVLDKIAMDEYKTKTIAAMLKAVGSEKKALIVLPEKNEKVIASAANIPGVKTALVNTLNVYDILNADKFIVLQDAIAQIEEVYA
;
A
#
# COMPACT_ATOMS: atom_id res chain seq x y z
N ALA A 1 -0.36 5.97 59.69
CA ALA A 1 -0.16 6.10 58.26
C ALA A 1 0.49 7.47 57.94
N ARG A 2 1.48 7.47 57.09
CA ARG A 2 2.22 8.69 56.75
C ARG A 2 1.99 9.12 55.30
N GLN A 3 0.81 8.88 54.83
CA GLN A 3 0.37 9.19 53.45
C GLN A 3 -0.55 10.41 53.48
N GLY A 4 -0.11 11.51 52.89
CA GLY A 4 -0.85 12.78 52.92
C GLY A 4 -2.09 12.86 52.00
N SER A 5 -2.24 11.90 51.08
CA SER A 5 -3.38 11.89 50.15
C SER A 5 -3.77 10.49 49.70
N THR A 6 -5.06 10.24 49.62
CA THR A 6 -5.61 8.99 49.03
C THR A 6 -5.45 8.92 47.50
N ARG A 7 -5.11 10.02 46.86
CA ARG A 7 -4.84 10.10 45.43
C ARG A 7 -3.36 10.03 45.07
N ALA A 8 -2.51 9.62 46.03
CA ALA A 8 -1.09 9.42 45.78
C ALA A 8 -0.87 8.27 44.76
N PRO A 9 0.20 8.31 43.93
CA PRO A 9 0.40 7.37 42.82
C PRO A 9 0.48 5.91 43.19
N GLN A 10 0.87 5.61 44.45
CA GLN A 10 0.97 4.25 44.96
C GLN A 10 -0.38 3.61 45.33
N TRP A 11 -1.46 4.37 45.32
CA TRP A 11 -2.77 3.87 45.61
C TRP A 11 -3.54 3.47 44.35
N THR A 12 -4.42 2.49 44.46
CA THR A 12 -5.42 2.19 43.44
C THR A 12 -6.26 3.41 43.20
N HIS A 13 -6.49 3.80 41.93
CA HIS A 13 -7.16 5.04 41.53
C HIS A 13 -6.42 6.34 41.93
N GLY A 14 -5.15 6.23 42.27
CA GLY A 14 -4.27 7.39 42.53
C GLY A 14 -3.84 8.11 41.25
N GLY A 15 -2.98 9.10 41.40
CA GLY A 15 -2.41 9.87 40.28
C GLY A 15 -1.48 9.06 39.37
N ILE A 16 -1.33 9.50 38.15
CA ILE A 16 -0.36 8.93 37.19
C ILE A 16 1.01 9.63 37.39
N VAL A 17 2.05 8.86 37.71
CA VAL A 17 3.40 9.40 37.94
C VAL A 17 4.04 9.85 36.63
N PHE A 18 3.99 8.95 35.64
CA PHE A 18 4.56 9.20 34.29
C PHE A 18 3.42 9.22 33.25
N ALA A 19 2.69 10.31 33.24
CA ALA A 19 1.63 10.49 32.25
C ALA A 19 2.20 10.52 30.82
N PRO A 20 1.50 9.94 29.84
CA PRO A 20 1.92 10.03 28.46
C PRO A 20 1.93 11.48 27.99
N LYS A 21 3.03 11.91 27.38
CA LYS A 21 3.13 13.23 26.77
C LYS A 21 3.03 13.12 25.26
N PRO A 22 2.30 13.99 24.57
CA PRO A 22 2.28 14.03 23.11
C PRO A 22 3.68 14.17 22.57
N ARG A 23 4.09 13.26 21.70
CA ARG A 23 5.38 13.32 21.01
C ARG A 23 5.26 12.87 19.57
N SER A 24 6.09 13.41 18.70
CA SER A 24 6.18 12.96 17.33
C SER A 24 7.09 11.73 17.23
N TYR A 25 6.60 10.69 16.56
CA TYR A 25 7.38 9.49 16.18
C TYR A 25 7.90 9.59 14.75
N ARG A 26 7.66 10.72 14.08
CA ARG A 26 8.06 10.92 12.69
C ARG A 26 9.57 11.11 12.59
N TYR A 27 10.19 10.30 11.74
CA TYR A 27 11.58 10.45 11.33
C TYR A 27 11.70 10.30 9.81
N THR A 28 12.75 10.86 9.22
CA THR A 28 13.00 10.84 7.78
C THR A 28 14.13 9.88 7.45
N LEU A 29 13.89 9.03 6.48
CA LEU A 29 14.91 8.16 5.91
C LEU A 29 15.66 8.89 4.77
N ASN A 30 16.93 8.55 4.59
CA ASN A 30 17.75 9.05 3.50
C ASN A 30 17.16 8.63 2.13
N LYS A 31 17.30 9.47 1.11
CA LYS A 31 16.78 9.19 -0.24
C LYS A 31 17.27 7.86 -0.81
N LYS A 32 18.56 7.54 -0.63
CA LYS A 32 19.16 6.27 -1.10
C LYS A 32 18.53 5.05 -0.44
N VAL A 33 18.23 5.11 0.86
CA VAL A 33 17.58 4.03 1.59
C VAL A 33 16.15 3.81 1.10
N ARG A 34 15.39 4.87 0.84
CA ARG A 34 14.04 4.77 0.27
C ARG A 34 14.03 4.16 -1.13
N ARG A 35 14.99 4.52 -1.99
CA ARG A 35 15.15 3.91 -3.31
C ARG A 35 15.49 2.42 -3.21
N LEU A 36 16.41 2.06 -2.33
CA LEU A 36 16.77 0.66 -2.09
C LEU A 36 15.58 -0.16 -1.60
N ALA A 37 14.77 0.38 -0.69
CA ALA A 37 13.56 -0.28 -0.21
C ALA A 37 12.54 -0.52 -1.35
N MET A 38 12.35 0.45 -2.26
CA MET A 38 11.48 0.31 -3.42
C MET A 38 11.98 -0.79 -4.37
N LYS A 39 13.25 -0.76 -4.73
CA LYS A 39 13.89 -1.80 -5.58
C LYS A 39 13.76 -3.19 -4.95
N SER A 40 14.01 -3.31 -3.65
CA SER A 40 13.87 -4.57 -2.91
C SER A 40 12.43 -5.09 -2.92
N ALA A 41 11.44 -4.21 -2.71
CA ALA A 41 10.03 -4.60 -2.74
C ALA A 41 9.58 -5.08 -4.13
N LEU A 42 10.02 -4.41 -5.19
CA LEU A 42 9.74 -4.85 -6.58
C LEU A 42 10.42 -6.19 -6.88
N SER A 43 11.67 -6.37 -6.45
CA SER A 43 12.40 -7.63 -6.63
C SER A 43 11.73 -8.79 -5.92
N SER A 44 11.20 -8.61 -4.70
CA SER A 44 10.49 -9.67 -3.98
C SER A 44 9.24 -10.13 -4.74
N LYS A 45 8.48 -9.19 -5.34
CA LYS A 45 7.28 -9.55 -6.13
C LYS A 45 7.60 -10.39 -7.37
N VAL A 46 8.78 -10.20 -7.96
CA VAL A 46 9.26 -11.03 -9.07
C VAL A 46 9.68 -12.41 -8.57
N LEU A 47 10.43 -12.49 -7.48
CA LEU A 47 10.93 -13.75 -6.90
C LEU A 47 9.78 -14.64 -6.41
N ASP A 48 8.76 -14.05 -5.82
CA ASP A 48 7.59 -14.76 -5.28
C ASP A 48 6.54 -15.12 -6.36
N ASN A 49 6.79 -14.78 -7.63
CA ASN A 49 5.86 -14.97 -8.76
C ASN A 49 4.49 -14.31 -8.52
N GLU A 50 4.50 -13.17 -7.87
CA GLU A 50 3.31 -12.37 -7.58
C GLU A 50 3.11 -11.22 -8.59
N LEU A 51 4.11 -10.97 -9.44
CA LEU A 51 4.03 -9.98 -10.52
C LEU A 51 3.27 -10.56 -11.72
N VAL A 52 2.31 -9.80 -12.21
CA VAL A 52 1.58 -10.09 -13.45
C VAL A 52 1.63 -8.86 -14.36
N VAL A 53 2.05 -9.08 -15.59
CA VAL A 53 2.09 -8.01 -16.61
C VAL A 53 0.89 -8.18 -17.54
N LEU A 54 0.16 -7.10 -17.75
CA LEU A 54 -0.95 -7.02 -18.70
C LEU A 54 -0.61 -6.04 -19.83
N ASP A 55 -0.97 -6.40 -21.03
CA ASP A 55 -0.76 -5.54 -22.19
C ASP A 55 -1.59 -4.26 -22.06
N LYS A 56 -2.91 -4.41 -21.88
CA LYS A 56 -3.84 -3.29 -21.80
C LYS A 56 -5.10 -3.64 -21.01
N ILE A 57 -5.62 -2.66 -20.28
CA ILE A 57 -6.95 -2.72 -19.68
C ILE A 57 -7.86 -1.76 -20.47
N ALA A 58 -8.62 -2.31 -21.41
CA ALA A 58 -9.60 -1.53 -22.18
C ALA A 58 -10.94 -1.55 -21.43
N MET A 59 -11.45 -0.37 -21.08
CA MET A 59 -12.78 -0.22 -20.46
C MET A 59 -13.53 0.93 -21.12
N ASP A 60 -14.65 0.60 -21.75
CA ASP A 60 -15.52 1.61 -22.37
C ASP A 60 -16.53 2.19 -21.37
N GLU A 61 -16.88 1.41 -20.34
CA GLU A 61 -17.87 1.76 -19.33
C GLU A 61 -17.36 1.54 -17.92
N TYR A 62 -18.01 2.16 -16.94
CA TYR A 62 -17.76 1.94 -15.50
C TYR A 62 -18.43 0.63 -15.07
N LYS A 63 -17.67 -0.46 -15.03
CA LYS A 63 -18.19 -1.80 -14.64
C LYS A 63 -17.23 -2.52 -13.70
N THR A 64 -17.62 -2.69 -12.43
CA THR A 64 -16.87 -3.48 -11.44
C THR A 64 -16.76 -4.95 -11.82
N LYS A 65 -17.80 -5.51 -12.48
CA LYS A 65 -17.84 -6.91 -12.92
C LYS A 65 -16.69 -7.26 -13.88
N THR A 66 -16.32 -6.35 -14.76
CA THR A 66 -15.22 -6.55 -15.71
C THR A 66 -13.87 -6.66 -14.99
N ILE A 67 -13.61 -5.75 -14.03
CA ILE A 67 -12.39 -5.81 -13.21
C ILE A 67 -12.38 -7.07 -12.34
N ALA A 68 -13.51 -7.43 -11.73
CA ALA A 68 -13.60 -8.66 -10.92
C ALA A 68 -13.34 -9.91 -11.76
N ALA A 69 -13.86 -9.98 -13.00
CA ALA A 69 -13.59 -11.08 -13.92
C ALA A 69 -12.10 -11.16 -14.32
N MET A 70 -11.47 -10.02 -14.60
CA MET A 70 -10.04 -9.92 -14.88
C MET A 70 -9.20 -10.42 -13.69
N LEU A 71 -9.48 -9.95 -12.48
CA LEU A 71 -8.77 -10.38 -11.27
C LEU A 71 -8.90 -11.88 -11.03
N LYS A 72 -10.09 -12.44 -11.24
CA LYS A 72 -10.31 -13.87 -11.15
C LYS A 72 -9.54 -14.66 -12.21
N ALA A 73 -9.45 -14.16 -13.43
CA ALA A 73 -8.68 -14.79 -14.51
C ALA A 73 -7.16 -14.78 -14.22
N VAL A 74 -6.66 -13.72 -13.57
CA VAL A 74 -5.25 -13.60 -13.14
C VAL A 74 -4.97 -14.41 -11.86
N GLY A 75 -5.98 -15.00 -11.22
CA GLY A 75 -5.82 -15.75 -9.98
C GLY A 75 -5.59 -14.86 -8.75
N SER A 76 -6.11 -13.65 -8.75
CA SER A 76 -6.07 -12.75 -7.61
C SER A 76 -7.32 -12.91 -6.76
N GLU A 77 -7.21 -13.66 -5.68
CA GLU A 77 -8.36 -13.98 -4.82
C GLU A 77 -8.54 -13.01 -3.65
N LYS A 78 -7.48 -12.32 -3.24
CA LYS A 78 -7.49 -11.49 -2.03
C LYS A 78 -7.16 -10.03 -2.33
N LYS A 79 -5.88 -9.68 -2.27
CA LYS A 79 -5.41 -8.31 -2.42
C LYS A 79 -4.66 -8.12 -3.72
N ALA A 80 -5.06 -7.13 -4.50
CA ALA A 80 -4.40 -6.78 -5.75
C ALA A 80 -4.03 -5.30 -5.80
N LEU A 81 -2.84 -5.01 -6.28
CA LEU A 81 -2.41 -3.66 -6.63
C LEU A 81 -2.29 -3.55 -8.15
N ILE A 82 -3.11 -2.70 -8.75
CA ILE A 82 -3.11 -2.44 -10.19
C ILE A 82 -2.35 -1.16 -10.45
N VAL A 83 -1.27 -1.24 -11.23
CA VAL A 83 -0.43 -0.08 -11.57
C VAL A 83 -0.71 0.37 -12.99
N LEU A 84 -1.07 1.64 -13.09
CA LEU A 84 -1.42 2.30 -14.35
C LEU A 84 -0.31 3.29 -14.74
N PRO A 85 0.04 3.40 -16.05
CA PRO A 85 0.98 4.42 -16.53
C PRO A 85 0.37 5.82 -16.39
N GLU A 86 -0.91 5.95 -16.73
CA GLU A 86 -1.66 7.20 -16.70
C GLU A 86 -2.99 7.03 -15.97
N LYS A 87 -3.58 8.15 -15.55
CA LYS A 87 -4.86 8.16 -14.85
C LYS A 87 -5.99 7.73 -15.77
N ASN A 88 -6.54 6.54 -15.54
CA ASN A 88 -7.75 6.07 -16.20
C ASN A 88 -8.91 6.04 -15.19
N GLU A 89 -9.80 7.02 -15.28
CA GLU A 89 -10.90 7.18 -14.32
C GLU A 89 -11.87 5.99 -14.34
N LYS A 90 -12.09 5.38 -15.52
CA LYS A 90 -12.98 4.24 -15.66
C LYS A 90 -12.44 3.01 -14.90
N VAL A 91 -11.14 2.73 -15.03
CA VAL A 91 -10.48 1.64 -14.33
C VAL A 91 -10.46 1.90 -12.82
N ILE A 92 -10.07 3.11 -12.41
CA ILE A 92 -9.98 3.49 -11.00
C ILE A 92 -11.34 3.39 -10.31
N ALA A 93 -12.40 3.98 -10.88
CA ALA A 93 -13.74 3.94 -10.31
C ALA A 93 -14.32 2.52 -10.28
N SER A 94 -14.04 1.70 -11.31
CA SER A 94 -14.51 0.32 -11.37
C SER A 94 -13.79 -0.60 -10.39
N ALA A 95 -12.53 -0.33 -10.06
CA ALA A 95 -11.76 -1.10 -9.09
C ALA A 95 -12.03 -0.68 -7.64
N ALA A 96 -12.36 0.59 -7.40
CA ALA A 96 -12.44 1.17 -6.06
C ALA A 96 -13.45 0.49 -5.12
N ASN A 97 -14.53 -0.08 -5.65
CA ASN A 97 -15.55 -0.77 -4.85
C ASN A 97 -15.23 -2.24 -4.56
N ILE A 98 -14.15 -2.77 -5.10
CA ILE A 98 -13.77 -4.18 -4.87
C ILE A 98 -12.89 -4.27 -3.61
N PRO A 99 -13.31 -5.02 -2.57
CA PRO A 99 -12.51 -5.16 -1.34
C PRO A 99 -11.13 -5.75 -1.64
N GLY A 100 -10.10 -5.15 -1.05
CA GLY A 100 -8.70 -5.62 -1.21
C GLY A 100 -8.02 -5.19 -2.50
N VAL A 101 -8.71 -4.51 -3.41
CA VAL A 101 -8.14 -4.01 -4.66
C VAL A 101 -7.77 -2.53 -4.52
N LYS A 102 -6.56 -2.19 -4.93
CA LYS A 102 -6.05 -0.83 -4.96
C LYS A 102 -5.48 -0.50 -6.34
N THR A 103 -5.68 0.71 -6.78
CA THR A 103 -5.06 1.24 -8.01
C THR A 103 -4.02 2.28 -7.65
N ALA A 104 -2.90 2.29 -8.35
CA ALA A 104 -1.84 3.27 -8.18
C ALA A 104 -1.30 3.71 -9.55
N LEU A 105 -0.76 4.91 -9.60
CA LEU A 105 0.07 5.36 -10.72
C LEU A 105 1.53 5.10 -10.39
N VAL A 106 2.38 5.01 -11.40
CA VAL A 106 3.83 4.82 -11.22
C VAL A 106 4.41 5.81 -10.22
N ASN A 107 4.05 7.09 -10.31
CA ASN A 107 4.54 8.15 -9.44
C ASN A 107 3.99 8.12 -8.00
N THR A 108 2.92 7.37 -7.75
CA THR A 108 2.29 7.25 -6.42
C THR A 108 2.55 5.90 -5.75
N LEU A 109 3.36 5.04 -6.38
CA LEU A 109 3.76 3.78 -5.79
C LEU A 109 4.49 3.98 -4.45
N ASN A 110 4.17 3.13 -3.50
CA ASN A 110 4.85 3.07 -2.22
C ASN A 110 5.13 1.62 -1.80
N VAL A 111 6.16 1.43 -0.99
CA VAL A 111 6.61 0.12 -0.53
C VAL A 111 5.51 -0.63 0.22
N TYR A 112 4.72 0.08 1.03
CA TYR A 112 3.64 -0.53 1.80
C TYR A 112 2.58 -1.19 0.91
N ASP A 113 2.10 -0.49 -0.11
CA ASP A 113 1.08 -1.02 -1.02
C ASP A 113 1.60 -2.21 -1.83
N ILE A 114 2.86 -2.16 -2.26
CA ILE A 114 3.51 -3.27 -2.97
C ILE A 114 3.55 -4.51 -2.09
N LEU A 115 4.05 -4.39 -0.85
CA LEU A 115 4.20 -5.53 0.05
C LEU A 115 2.85 -6.05 0.59
N ASN A 116 1.84 -5.18 0.72
CA ASN A 116 0.51 -5.56 1.21
C ASN A 116 -0.34 -6.28 0.16
N ALA A 117 -0.01 -6.15 -1.11
CA ALA A 117 -0.73 -6.82 -2.20
C ALA A 117 -0.22 -8.25 -2.39
N ASP A 118 -1.13 -9.22 -2.55
CA ASP A 118 -0.79 -10.60 -2.90
C ASP A 118 -0.48 -10.76 -4.41
N LYS A 119 -1.12 -9.92 -5.24
CA LYS A 119 -0.82 -9.84 -6.67
C LYS A 119 -0.52 -8.39 -7.06
N PHE A 120 0.61 -8.23 -7.73
CA PHE A 120 1.09 -6.96 -8.26
C PHE A 120 0.90 -6.94 -9.77
N ILE A 121 -0.13 -6.23 -10.24
CA ILE A 121 -0.56 -6.21 -11.64
C ILE A 121 -0.08 -4.92 -12.27
N VAL A 122 0.76 -5.00 -13.29
CA VAL A 122 1.38 -3.85 -13.96
C VAL A 122 1.01 -3.86 -15.44
N LEU A 123 0.63 -2.71 -15.97
CA LEU A 123 0.50 -2.54 -17.42
C LEU A 123 1.87 -2.46 -18.09
N GLN A 124 2.00 -2.99 -19.30
CA GLN A 124 3.26 -3.03 -20.04
C GLN A 124 3.88 -1.62 -20.18
N ASP A 125 3.08 -0.64 -20.52
CA ASP A 125 3.54 0.76 -20.65
C ASP A 125 4.04 1.34 -19.32
N ALA A 126 3.54 0.87 -18.19
CA ALA A 126 3.98 1.30 -16.87
C ALA A 126 5.34 0.72 -16.48
N ILE A 127 5.78 -0.41 -17.05
CA ILE A 127 7.10 -1.02 -16.75
C ILE A 127 8.22 -0.07 -17.17
N ALA A 128 8.18 0.44 -18.38
CA ALA A 128 9.19 1.38 -18.87
C ALA A 128 9.29 2.63 -17.97
N GLN A 129 8.14 3.15 -17.52
CA GLN A 129 8.11 4.28 -16.59
C GLN A 129 8.66 3.91 -15.19
N ILE A 130 8.41 2.69 -14.70
CA ILE A 130 8.95 2.21 -13.42
C ILE A 130 10.48 2.12 -13.51
N GLU A 131 11.02 1.61 -14.60
CA GLU A 131 12.46 1.57 -14.84
C GLU A 131 13.08 2.97 -14.86
N GLU A 132 12.46 3.92 -15.56
CA GLU A 132 12.95 5.30 -15.61
C GLU A 132 12.95 5.98 -14.22
N VAL A 133 11.90 5.80 -13.43
CA VAL A 133 11.72 6.49 -12.14
C VAL A 133 12.53 5.86 -11.01
N TYR A 134 12.67 4.53 -11.00
CA TYR A 134 13.23 3.78 -9.86
C TYR A 134 14.55 3.05 -10.15
N ALA A 135 15.03 3.00 -11.37
CA ALA A 135 16.30 2.35 -11.74
C ALA A 135 17.57 3.01 -11.14
#